data_0bd65da0224e1527bc226893fda9c0c9
#
_entry.id   0bd65da0224e1527bc226893fda9c0c9
#
_cell.length_a   1.000
_cell.length_b   1.000
_cell.length_c   1.000
_cell.angle_alpha   90.00
_cell.angle_beta   90.00
_cell.angle_gamma   90.00
#
_symmetry.space_group_name_H-M   'P 1'
#
loop_
_entity.id
_entity.type
_entity.pdbx_description
1 polymer ?
#
loop_
_entity_poly.entity_id
_entity_poly.type
_entity_poly.pdbx_seq_one_letter_code
_entity_poly.pdbx_strand_id
1 'polypeptide(L)'
;MRYKIFKIFVLFFILSTKSFALVSVDITRGNLDPLPTAISDFYLDSKLGDNIKNLKLETKIPELIQNNLTRSGLFFALEKKSFIQRPEPAHNKPRFEDWAFIKTQVLVTGKISLEKEGRLRVEFKLWDVVSATELSALAFYTTPDNWRRVSHMISDKIYERLTGEKGYFDSRIIYVSETGPKVDRKKRLAIMDQDGYGVKYLTLGNELVLTPRFSPASQHVTYMSYFKNLPRVYLLNIETGLQDLVGDFPGMTFAPRFSPDGKKIIMSFAEEGNSDIYTMDIKTRVVEKLTDHPSIDTSPSYSPDGSYIAFNSDRSGFQQIYTMKSDGTNVKRISFGEGLYGTPVWSPRGDLIAFTKLYKNKFYIGVMRSDGSGERLLTENYYQEAPSWAPNGRVLIFYRETPTDSGGRGGGAKLWSIDLTGYNERLIQTPTDASDPSWSGLLSGK
;
A
#
# COMPACT_ATOMS: atom_id res chain seq x y z
N MET A 1 75.29 39.46 -10.92
CA MET A 1 74.65 38.25 -10.35
C MET A 1 73.22 38.15 -10.97
N ARG A 2 73.05 37.26 -11.98
CA ARG A 2 71.76 37.15 -12.70
C ARG A 2 71.03 35.93 -12.22
N TYR A 3 69.87 36.05 -11.57
CA TYR A 3 68.98 34.99 -11.21
C TYR A 3 68.09 34.63 -12.43
N LYS A 4 68.22 33.37 -12.90
CA LYS A 4 67.32 32.76 -13.86
C LYS A 4 66.09 32.21 -13.12
N ILE A 5 64.93 32.78 -13.37
CA ILE A 5 63.64 32.24 -12.89
C ILE A 5 63.21 31.14 -13.87
N PHE A 6 63.14 29.90 -13.35
CA PHE A 6 62.64 28.72 -14.07
C PHE A 6 61.15 28.66 -13.88
N LYS A 7 60.36 28.96 -14.89
CA LYS A 7 58.89 28.80 -14.89
C LYS A 7 58.55 27.33 -15.15
N ILE A 8 58.10 26.61 -14.12
CA ILE A 8 57.52 25.28 -14.26
C ILE A 8 56.06 25.45 -14.68
N PHE A 9 55.74 25.04 -15.92
CA PHE A 9 54.38 24.98 -16.43
C PHE A 9 53.80 23.61 -16.01
N VAL A 10 52.94 23.54 -14.97
CA VAL A 10 52.22 22.33 -14.61
C VAL A 10 50.97 22.25 -15.49
N LEU A 11 51.02 21.36 -16.47
CA LEU A 11 49.89 21.05 -17.33
C LEU A 11 48.88 20.16 -16.56
N PHE A 12 47.83 20.74 -16.01
CA PHE A 12 46.72 20.03 -15.38
C PHE A 12 45.90 19.36 -16.50
N PHE A 13 46.10 18.06 -16.72
CA PHE A 13 45.24 17.23 -17.53
C PHE A 13 43.97 16.97 -16.75
N ILE A 14 42.88 17.76 -17.02
CA ILE A 14 41.55 17.48 -16.49
C ILE A 14 41.02 16.24 -17.24
N LEU A 15 41.20 15.07 -16.67
CA LEU A 15 40.46 13.86 -17.05
C LEU A 15 39.00 14.10 -16.68
N SER A 16 38.20 14.57 -17.65
CA SER A 16 36.75 14.56 -17.51
C SER A 16 36.26 13.09 -17.53
N THR A 17 36.22 12.47 -16.37
CA THR A 17 35.44 11.24 -16.20
C THR A 17 33.99 11.59 -16.47
N LYS A 18 33.44 11.10 -17.57
CA LYS A 18 32.01 11.14 -17.81
C LYS A 18 31.35 10.33 -16.67
N SER A 19 30.91 11.02 -15.62
CA SER A 19 30.02 10.45 -14.63
C SER A 19 28.68 10.27 -15.30
N PHE A 20 28.38 9.05 -15.74
CA PHE A 20 27.05 8.70 -16.14
C PHE A 20 26.22 8.63 -14.85
N ALA A 21 25.27 9.54 -14.70
CA ALA A 21 24.28 9.43 -13.63
C ALA A 21 23.52 8.12 -13.83
N LEU A 22 23.53 7.25 -12.81
CA LEU A 22 22.72 6.04 -12.81
C LEU A 22 21.25 6.40 -12.95
N VAL A 23 20.51 5.65 -13.76
CA VAL A 23 19.08 5.85 -13.96
C VAL A 23 18.37 5.76 -12.62
N SER A 24 17.65 6.82 -12.26
CA SER A 24 16.79 6.89 -11.08
C SER A 24 15.53 7.70 -11.40
N VAL A 25 14.44 7.41 -10.70
CA VAL A 25 13.17 8.13 -10.84
C VAL A 25 13.06 9.19 -9.74
N ASP A 26 12.92 10.46 -10.13
CA ASP A 26 12.61 11.53 -9.18
C ASP A 26 11.12 11.47 -8.81
N ILE A 27 10.81 11.02 -7.62
CA ILE A 27 9.45 10.85 -7.10
C ILE A 27 8.92 12.08 -6.34
N THR A 28 9.69 13.16 -6.29
CA THR A 28 9.32 14.36 -5.51
C THR A 28 8.40 15.31 -6.29
N ARG A 29 8.34 15.19 -7.61
CA ARG A 29 7.54 16.04 -8.49
C ARG A 29 6.20 15.39 -8.79
N GLY A 30 5.14 16.19 -8.80
CA GLY A 30 3.76 15.72 -9.05
C GLY A 30 3.47 15.29 -10.49
N ASN A 31 4.21 15.80 -11.46
CA ASN A 31 4.10 15.41 -12.87
C ASN A 31 5.43 14.78 -13.30
N LEU A 32 5.44 13.45 -13.39
CA LEU A 32 6.61 12.67 -13.74
C LEU A 32 6.43 12.16 -15.18
N ASP A 33 7.46 12.30 -16.00
CA ASP A 33 7.56 11.51 -17.21
C ASP A 33 7.91 10.06 -16.79
N PRO A 34 6.99 9.09 -16.98
CA PRO A 34 7.24 7.73 -16.53
C PRO A 34 8.46 7.14 -17.25
N LEU A 35 9.32 6.45 -16.50
CA LEU A 35 10.57 5.87 -16.98
C LEU A 35 10.31 4.77 -18.03
N PRO A 36 10.78 4.92 -19.30
CA PRO A 36 10.62 3.91 -20.33
C PRO A 36 11.32 2.61 -19.96
N THR A 37 10.53 1.56 -19.71
CA THR A 37 11.01 0.28 -19.18
C THR A 37 10.60 -0.86 -20.10
N ALA A 38 11.54 -1.71 -20.47
CA ALA A 38 11.29 -2.96 -21.17
C ALA A 38 11.41 -4.13 -20.21
N ILE A 39 10.43 -5.03 -20.23
CA ILE A 39 10.45 -6.27 -19.43
C ILE A 39 10.32 -7.42 -20.43
N SER A 40 11.44 -8.09 -20.70
CA SER A 40 11.47 -9.22 -21.60
C SER A 40 10.79 -10.43 -20.99
N ASP A 41 10.29 -11.33 -21.84
CA ASP A 41 9.93 -12.66 -21.35
C ASP A 41 11.17 -13.30 -20.69
N PHE A 42 10.95 -14.16 -19.70
CA PHE A 42 12.05 -14.82 -18.99
C PHE A 42 12.50 -16.04 -19.78
N TYR A 43 13.79 -16.30 -19.76
CA TYR A 43 14.33 -17.52 -20.33
C TYR A 43 13.89 -18.72 -19.49
N LEU A 44 13.30 -19.72 -20.15
CA LEU A 44 12.88 -20.97 -19.51
C LEU A 44 13.95 -22.05 -19.73
N ASP A 45 14.51 -22.59 -18.64
CA ASP A 45 15.49 -23.66 -18.72
C ASP A 45 14.87 -24.92 -19.36
N SER A 46 15.57 -25.50 -20.33
CA SER A 46 15.11 -26.68 -21.08
C SER A 46 14.85 -27.91 -20.21
N LYS A 47 15.48 -27.98 -19.03
CA LYS A 47 15.33 -29.09 -18.06
C LYS A 47 13.99 -29.09 -17.32
N LEU A 48 13.18 -28.04 -17.46
CA LEU A 48 11.86 -27.96 -16.84
C LEU A 48 10.90 -28.97 -17.51
N GLY A 49 10.18 -29.72 -16.70
CA GLY A 49 9.15 -30.67 -17.16
C GLY A 49 7.94 -29.93 -17.78
N ASP A 50 7.16 -30.69 -18.59
CA ASP A 50 6.03 -30.10 -19.33
C ASP A 50 4.93 -29.57 -18.42
N ASN A 51 4.75 -30.09 -17.23
CA ASN A 51 3.84 -29.57 -16.22
C ASN A 51 4.15 -28.11 -15.84
N ILE A 52 5.44 -27.75 -15.73
CA ILE A 52 5.86 -26.37 -15.45
C ILE A 52 5.78 -25.50 -16.71
N LYS A 53 6.19 -26.03 -17.87
CA LYS A 53 6.10 -25.32 -19.16
C LYS A 53 4.66 -24.92 -19.49
N ASN A 54 3.69 -25.79 -19.20
CA ASN A 54 2.28 -25.51 -19.42
C ASN A 54 1.73 -24.36 -18.55
N LEU A 55 2.41 -23.98 -17.47
CA LEU A 55 2.04 -22.83 -16.64
C LEU A 55 2.36 -21.48 -17.32
N LYS A 56 3.23 -21.46 -18.34
CA LYS A 56 3.68 -20.27 -19.08
C LYS A 56 4.24 -19.18 -18.16
N LEU A 57 5.06 -19.58 -17.18
CA LEU A 57 5.62 -18.66 -16.18
C LEU A 57 6.61 -17.67 -16.79
N GLU A 58 7.26 -18.06 -17.88
CA GLU A 58 8.18 -17.21 -18.66
C GLU A 58 7.53 -15.94 -19.21
N THR A 59 6.22 -15.96 -19.41
CA THR A 59 5.44 -14.81 -19.85
C THR A 59 4.65 -14.16 -18.72
N LYS A 60 4.04 -14.97 -17.83
CA LYS A 60 3.18 -14.49 -16.74
C LYS A 60 3.92 -13.69 -15.67
N ILE A 61 5.14 -14.12 -15.29
CA ILE A 61 5.96 -13.42 -14.30
C ILE A 61 6.33 -12.00 -14.79
N PRO A 62 6.95 -11.84 -15.98
CA PRO A 62 7.25 -10.51 -16.50
C PRO A 62 6.00 -9.65 -16.77
N GLU A 63 4.88 -10.23 -17.19
CA GLU A 63 3.62 -9.50 -17.35
C GLU A 63 3.11 -8.92 -16.02
N LEU A 64 3.18 -9.69 -14.94
CA LEU A 64 2.78 -9.21 -13.62
C LEU A 64 3.75 -8.13 -13.11
N ILE A 65 5.06 -8.28 -13.33
CA ILE A 65 6.05 -7.25 -13.00
C ILE A 65 5.74 -5.98 -13.78
N GLN A 66 5.47 -6.08 -15.08
CA GLN A 66 5.09 -4.97 -15.93
C GLN A 66 3.84 -4.24 -15.40
N ASN A 67 2.80 -5.00 -15.06
CA ASN A 67 1.56 -4.46 -14.53
C ASN A 67 1.78 -3.72 -13.20
N ASN A 68 2.56 -4.30 -12.28
CA ASN A 68 2.89 -3.67 -11.00
C ASN A 68 3.61 -2.34 -11.21
N LEU A 69 4.68 -2.33 -11.99
CA LEU A 69 5.48 -1.13 -12.24
C LEU A 69 4.65 -0.04 -12.95
N THR A 70 3.89 -0.40 -13.97
CA THR A 70 3.01 0.55 -14.70
C THR A 70 1.93 1.12 -13.76
N ARG A 71 1.36 0.29 -12.88
CA ARG A 71 0.35 0.74 -11.91
C ARG A 71 0.89 1.76 -10.91
N SER A 72 2.18 1.76 -10.62
CA SER A 72 2.77 2.79 -9.77
C SER A 72 2.75 4.19 -10.39
N GLY A 73 2.55 4.29 -11.72
CA GLY A 73 2.60 5.54 -12.46
C GLY A 73 4.00 6.09 -12.72
N LEU A 74 5.04 5.42 -12.20
CA LEU A 74 6.44 5.84 -12.32
C LEU A 74 7.17 5.23 -13.53
N PHE A 75 6.56 4.20 -14.14
CA PHE A 75 7.17 3.44 -15.24
C PHE A 75 6.21 3.35 -16.42
N PHE A 76 6.77 3.54 -17.61
CA PHE A 76 6.09 3.32 -18.87
C PHE A 76 6.62 2.03 -19.50
N ALA A 77 5.77 1.01 -19.56
CA ALA A 77 6.15 -0.27 -20.15
C ALA A 77 6.08 -0.20 -21.67
N LEU A 78 7.19 -0.57 -22.32
CA LEU A 78 7.25 -0.71 -23.77
C LEU A 78 6.53 -1.99 -24.23
N GLU A 79 5.86 -1.91 -25.37
CA GLU A 79 5.13 -3.06 -25.92
C GLU A 79 6.11 -4.14 -26.42
N LYS A 80 5.88 -5.40 -26.04
CA LYS A 80 6.73 -6.55 -26.42
C LYS A 80 6.93 -6.72 -27.93
N LYS A 81 5.94 -6.27 -28.74
CA LYS A 81 6.07 -6.31 -30.22
C LYS A 81 7.20 -5.44 -30.78
N SER A 82 7.66 -4.44 -30.03
CA SER A 82 8.79 -3.58 -30.42
C SER A 82 10.16 -4.18 -30.09
N PHE A 83 10.22 -5.29 -29.35
CA PHE A 83 11.47 -5.88 -28.89
C PHE A 83 12.20 -6.58 -30.04
N ILE A 84 13.44 -6.17 -30.29
CA ILE A 84 14.30 -6.72 -31.34
C ILE A 84 15.00 -8.00 -30.84
N GLN A 85 15.45 -7.99 -29.60
CA GLN A 85 16.15 -9.12 -28.98
C GLN A 85 15.14 -10.09 -28.34
N ARG A 86 15.30 -11.40 -28.62
CA ARG A 86 14.54 -12.45 -27.98
C ARG A 86 15.09 -12.76 -26.57
N PRO A 87 14.28 -13.38 -25.68
CA PRO A 87 14.76 -13.85 -24.38
C PRO A 87 15.98 -14.76 -24.53
N GLU A 88 17.02 -14.43 -23.76
CA GLU A 88 18.25 -15.24 -23.68
C GLU A 88 18.49 -15.63 -22.21
N PRO A 89 19.37 -16.62 -21.92
CA PRO A 89 19.77 -16.91 -20.56
C PRO A 89 20.16 -15.63 -19.83
N ALA A 90 19.65 -15.41 -18.61
CA ALA A 90 19.81 -14.16 -17.86
C ALA A 90 21.27 -13.80 -17.50
N HIS A 91 22.21 -14.77 -17.68
CA HIS A 91 23.66 -14.50 -17.54
C HIS A 91 24.29 -13.84 -18.78
N ASN A 92 23.63 -13.84 -19.93
CA ASN A 92 24.12 -13.18 -21.11
C ASN A 92 23.90 -11.65 -21.01
N LYS A 93 24.90 -10.89 -21.41
CA LYS A 93 24.80 -9.44 -21.48
C LYS A 93 23.88 -9.06 -22.65
N PRO A 94 22.85 -8.20 -22.44
CA PRO A 94 21.98 -7.75 -23.52
C PRO A 94 22.74 -6.96 -24.58
N ARG A 95 22.23 -6.96 -25.81
CA ARG A 95 22.68 -6.04 -26.87
C ARG A 95 22.03 -4.69 -26.64
N PHE A 96 22.68 -3.83 -25.86
CA PHE A 96 22.10 -2.57 -25.41
C PHE A 96 21.72 -1.62 -26.57
N GLU A 97 22.40 -1.70 -27.70
CA GLU A 97 22.08 -0.91 -28.90
C GLU A 97 20.65 -1.18 -29.41
N ASP A 98 20.23 -2.45 -29.44
CA ASP A 98 18.87 -2.85 -29.82
C ASP A 98 17.81 -2.24 -28.90
N TRP A 99 18.08 -2.18 -27.60
CA TRP A 99 17.17 -1.62 -26.59
C TRP A 99 17.18 -0.09 -26.60
N ALA A 100 18.34 0.52 -26.78
CA ALA A 100 18.47 1.98 -26.94
C ALA A 100 17.74 2.49 -28.18
N PHE A 101 17.78 1.73 -29.29
CA PHE A 101 17.08 2.07 -30.54
C PHE A 101 15.57 2.23 -30.33
N ILE A 102 14.95 1.41 -29.49
CA ILE A 102 13.53 1.52 -29.13
C ILE A 102 13.27 2.44 -27.93
N LYS A 103 14.26 3.29 -27.56
CA LYS A 103 14.18 4.28 -26.48
C LYS A 103 13.95 3.70 -25.08
N THR A 104 14.38 2.48 -24.84
CA THR A 104 14.39 1.87 -23.50
C THR A 104 15.46 2.54 -22.65
N GLN A 105 15.12 2.89 -21.40
CA GLN A 105 16.10 3.34 -20.42
C GLN A 105 16.45 2.24 -19.42
N VAL A 106 15.46 1.44 -19.04
CA VAL A 106 15.63 0.31 -18.11
C VAL A 106 15.14 -0.98 -18.76
N LEU A 107 15.96 -2.02 -18.66
CA LEU A 107 15.63 -3.36 -19.14
C LEU A 107 15.61 -4.36 -17.97
N VAL A 108 14.57 -5.19 -17.92
CA VAL A 108 14.48 -6.36 -17.03
C VAL A 108 14.58 -7.63 -17.88
N THR A 109 15.53 -8.47 -17.53
CA THR A 109 15.68 -9.83 -18.09
C THR A 109 15.58 -10.85 -16.97
N GLY A 110 15.24 -12.10 -17.26
CA GLY A 110 15.16 -13.12 -16.23
C GLY A 110 15.30 -14.55 -16.75
N LYS A 111 15.46 -15.47 -15.79
CA LYS A 111 15.56 -16.91 -16.03
C LYS A 111 14.77 -17.69 -15.00
N ILE A 112 14.10 -18.74 -15.44
CA ILE A 112 13.41 -19.70 -14.59
C ILE A 112 14.10 -21.05 -14.76
N SER A 113 14.55 -21.63 -13.66
CA SER A 113 15.17 -22.96 -13.61
C SER A 113 14.56 -23.82 -12.50
N LEU A 114 14.72 -25.13 -12.62
CA LEU A 114 14.29 -26.10 -11.62
C LEU A 114 15.45 -26.33 -10.63
N GLU A 115 15.12 -26.24 -9.37
CA GLU A 115 15.99 -26.62 -8.26
C GLU A 115 15.57 -27.98 -7.67
N LYS A 116 16.33 -28.45 -6.71
CA LYS A 116 16.02 -29.66 -5.96
C LYS A 116 14.61 -29.58 -5.34
N GLU A 117 13.98 -30.71 -5.14
CA GLU A 117 12.65 -30.84 -4.52
C GLU A 117 11.50 -30.15 -5.27
N GLY A 118 11.63 -29.94 -6.59
CA GLY A 118 10.58 -29.33 -7.40
C GLY A 118 10.38 -27.83 -7.20
N ARG A 119 11.29 -27.17 -6.50
CA ARG A 119 11.27 -25.72 -6.33
C ARG A 119 11.77 -25.02 -7.59
N LEU A 120 11.18 -23.86 -7.88
CA LEU A 120 11.65 -22.98 -8.93
C LEU A 120 12.65 -21.98 -8.39
N ARG A 121 13.69 -21.72 -9.17
CA ARG A 121 14.59 -20.58 -8.99
C ARG A 121 14.27 -19.57 -10.10
N VAL A 122 13.80 -18.40 -9.68
CA VAL A 122 13.46 -17.29 -10.56
C VAL A 122 14.52 -16.20 -10.37
N GLU A 123 15.34 -16.00 -11.39
CA GLU A 123 16.39 -14.98 -11.43
C GLU A 123 15.91 -13.80 -12.25
N PHE A 124 16.27 -12.59 -11.84
CA PHE A 124 16.13 -11.41 -12.69
C PHE A 124 17.39 -10.57 -12.65
N LYS A 125 17.61 -9.83 -13.72
CA LYS A 125 18.63 -8.80 -13.85
C LYS A 125 17.97 -7.50 -14.30
N LEU A 126 18.37 -6.42 -13.64
CA LEU A 126 17.97 -5.07 -13.95
C LEU A 126 19.14 -4.34 -14.59
N TRP A 127 18.93 -3.76 -15.77
CA TRP A 127 19.95 -3.11 -16.56
C TRP A 127 19.62 -1.64 -16.79
N ASP A 128 20.63 -0.78 -16.68
CA ASP A 128 20.62 0.56 -17.24
C ASP A 128 21.08 0.46 -18.69
N VAL A 129 20.18 0.74 -19.63
CA VAL A 129 20.45 0.62 -21.06
C VAL A 129 21.38 1.72 -21.55
N VAL A 130 21.28 2.93 -20.97
CA VAL A 130 22.07 4.09 -21.37
C VAL A 130 23.54 3.92 -20.99
N SER A 131 23.80 3.49 -19.75
CA SER A 131 25.17 3.24 -19.28
C SER A 131 25.69 1.83 -19.61
N ALA A 132 24.85 0.95 -20.14
CA ALA A 132 25.14 -0.46 -20.43
C ALA A 132 25.66 -1.25 -19.20
N THR A 133 25.10 -0.95 -18.02
CA THR A 133 25.51 -1.52 -16.74
C THR A 133 24.40 -2.31 -16.06
N GLU A 134 24.78 -3.33 -15.27
CA GLU A 134 23.87 -4.07 -14.40
C GLU A 134 23.62 -3.27 -13.13
N LEU A 135 22.33 -2.97 -12.86
CA LEU A 135 21.92 -2.24 -11.66
C LEU A 135 21.62 -3.18 -10.48
N SER A 136 21.12 -4.38 -10.76
CA SER A 136 20.78 -5.40 -9.76
C SER A 136 20.65 -6.77 -10.41
N ALA A 137 21.06 -7.82 -9.68
CA ALA A 137 20.83 -9.22 -10.03
C ALA A 137 20.46 -9.99 -8.76
N LEU A 138 19.27 -10.59 -8.74
CA LEU A 138 18.77 -11.36 -7.60
C LEU A 138 18.07 -12.63 -8.06
N ALA A 139 18.01 -13.61 -7.18
CA ALA A 139 17.28 -14.86 -7.38
C ALA A 139 16.33 -15.13 -6.21
N PHE A 140 15.15 -15.64 -6.52
CA PHE A 140 14.15 -16.04 -5.56
C PHE A 140 13.82 -17.52 -5.75
N TYR A 141 13.53 -18.20 -4.63
CA TYR A 141 13.13 -19.60 -4.62
C TYR A 141 11.67 -19.70 -4.25
N THR A 142 10.89 -20.48 -5.02
CA THR A 142 9.45 -20.58 -4.83
C THR A 142 8.92 -21.95 -5.27
N THR A 143 7.65 -22.21 -4.96
CA THR A 143 6.89 -23.27 -5.62
C THR A 143 6.15 -22.71 -6.85
N PRO A 144 5.78 -23.54 -7.84
CA PRO A 144 5.04 -23.08 -9.00
C PRO A 144 3.77 -22.29 -8.66
N ASP A 145 3.05 -22.67 -7.61
CA ASP A 145 1.80 -22.01 -7.19
C ASP A 145 2.00 -20.60 -6.63
N ASN A 146 3.20 -20.29 -6.10
CA ASN A 146 3.52 -18.99 -5.52
C ASN A 146 4.19 -18.02 -6.50
N TRP A 147 4.11 -18.27 -7.80
CA TRP A 147 4.75 -17.44 -8.84
C TRP A 147 4.34 -15.97 -8.78
N ARG A 148 3.09 -15.67 -8.42
CA ARG A 148 2.61 -14.28 -8.29
C ARG A 148 3.37 -13.53 -7.22
N ARG A 149 3.53 -14.15 -6.04
CA ARG A 149 4.26 -13.53 -4.93
C ARG A 149 5.70 -13.21 -5.32
N VAL A 150 6.38 -14.12 -6.01
CA VAL A 150 7.75 -13.84 -6.51
C VAL A 150 7.75 -12.67 -7.49
N SER A 151 6.75 -12.56 -8.37
CA SER A 151 6.63 -11.42 -9.27
C SER A 151 6.47 -10.10 -8.51
N HIS A 152 5.67 -10.09 -7.43
CA HIS A 152 5.53 -8.92 -6.56
C HIS A 152 6.85 -8.56 -5.85
N MET A 153 7.56 -9.55 -5.30
CA MET A 153 8.87 -9.35 -4.67
C MET A 153 9.92 -8.80 -5.64
N ILE A 154 9.95 -9.30 -6.89
CA ILE A 154 10.81 -8.76 -7.95
C ILE A 154 10.44 -7.30 -8.25
N SER A 155 9.14 -7.01 -8.37
CA SER A 155 8.65 -5.65 -8.60
C SER A 155 9.07 -4.70 -7.48
N ASP A 156 9.01 -5.14 -6.22
CA ASP A 156 9.47 -4.37 -5.06
C ASP A 156 10.96 -4.05 -5.15
N LYS A 157 11.79 -5.03 -5.55
CA LYS A 157 13.24 -4.82 -5.69
C LYS A 157 13.62 -3.91 -6.85
N ILE A 158 12.91 -3.99 -7.96
CA ILE A 158 13.07 -3.07 -9.09
C ILE A 158 12.67 -1.65 -8.68
N TYR A 159 11.50 -1.51 -8.05
CA TYR A 159 10.99 -0.24 -7.55
C TYR A 159 11.97 0.41 -6.58
N GLU A 160 12.41 -0.34 -5.56
CA GLU A 160 13.35 0.13 -4.54
C GLU A 160 14.68 0.58 -5.17
N ARG A 161 15.21 -0.19 -6.13
CA ARG A 161 16.48 0.13 -6.78
C ARG A 161 16.42 1.41 -7.62
N LEU A 162 15.29 1.68 -8.26
CA LEU A 162 15.15 2.81 -9.19
C LEU A 162 14.61 4.08 -8.51
N THR A 163 13.85 3.95 -7.42
CA THR A 163 13.22 5.10 -6.74
C THR A 163 13.91 5.46 -5.42
N GLY A 164 14.66 4.55 -4.84
CA GLY A 164 15.22 4.68 -3.48
C GLY A 164 14.18 4.45 -2.36
N GLU A 165 12.90 4.24 -2.69
CA GLU A 165 11.84 3.94 -1.73
C GLU A 165 11.50 2.45 -1.73
N LYS A 166 11.07 1.92 -0.58
CA LYS A 166 10.57 0.54 -0.51
C LYS A 166 9.38 0.34 -1.46
N GLY A 167 9.29 -0.85 -2.05
CA GLY A 167 8.12 -1.24 -2.82
C GLY A 167 6.89 -1.50 -1.93
N TYR A 168 5.76 -1.85 -2.56
CA TYR A 168 4.50 -2.13 -1.86
C TYR A 168 3.71 -3.25 -2.54
N PHE A 169 4.32 -3.96 -3.49
CA PHE A 169 3.61 -4.93 -4.33
C PHE A 169 3.42 -6.29 -3.63
N ASP A 170 4.39 -6.75 -2.80
CA ASP A 170 4.22 -7.97 -1.99
C ASP A 170 3.39 -7.68 -0.73
N SER A 171 2.14 -7.26 -0.94
CA SER A 171 1.19 -6.88 0.11
C SER A 171 -0.23 -7.28 -0.27
N ARG A 172 -1.15 -7.20 0.69
CA ARG A 172 -2.56 -7.58 0.54
C ARG A 172 -3.50 -6.47 0.96
N ILE A 173 -4.71 -6.54 0.44
CA ILE A 173 -5.83 -5.68 0.82
C ILE A 173 -6.91 -6.56 1.43
N ILE A 174 -7.36 -6.21 2.64
CA ILE A 174 -8.61 -6.71 3.21
C ILE A 174 -9.68 -5.63 3.06
N TYR A 175 -10.90 -6.05 2.80
CA TYR A 175 -12.02 -5.14 2.60
C TYR A 175 -13.35 -5.80 2.97
N VAL A 176 -14.40 -5.02 3.07
CA VAL A 176 -15.78 -5.51 3.20
C VAL A 176 -16.36 -5.70 1.82
N SER A 177 -16.58 -6.95 1.43
CA SER A 177 -17.31 -7.33 0.21
C SER A 177 -18.80 -7.23 0.46
N GLU A 178 -19.51 -6.53 -0.41
CA GLU A 178 -20.94 -6.26 -0.26
C GLU A 178 -21.75 -6.84 -1.44
N THR A 179 -22.84 -7.54 -1.13
CA THR A 179 -23.74 -8.15 -2.11
C THR A 179 -25.21 -7.94 -1.71
N GLY A 180 -26.11 -7.99 -2.67
CA GLY A 180 -27.53 -7.79 -2.44
C GLY A 180 -27.99 -6.33 -2.49
N PRO A 181 -29.30 -6.09 -2.39
CA PRO A 181 -29.88 -4.74 -2.41
C PRO A 181 -29.47 -3.94 -1.16
N LYS A 182 -29.49 -2.61 -1.24
CA LYS A 182 -29.05 -1.72 -0.16
C LYS A 182 -29.78 -1.96 1.17
N VAL A 183 -31.05 -2.35 1.10
CA VAL A 183 -31.91 -2.63 2.28
C VAL A 183 -31.66 -4.00 2.92
N ASP A 184 -31.00 -4.92 2.20
CA ASP A 184 -30.64 -6.27 2.71
C ASP A 184 -29.25 -6.64 2.19
N ARG A 185 -28.28 -5.81 2.54
CA ARG A 185 -26.91 -5.96 2.08
C ARG A 185 -26.15 -6.96 2.92
N LYS A 186 -25.66 -8.03 2.29
CA LYS A 186 -24.78 -9.01 2.93
C LYS A 186 -23.34 -8.52 2.86
N LYS A 187 -22.68 -8.46 4.00
CA LYS A 187 -21.30 -8.02 4.14
C LYS A 187 -20.40 -9.17 4.59
N ARG A 188 -19.27 -9.34 3.92
CA ARG A 188 -18.26 -10.38 4.22
C ARG A 188 -16.87 -9.77 4.23
N LEU A 189 -16.01 -10.24 5.10
CA LEU A 189 -14.59 -9.93 4.98
C LEU A 189 -14.01 -10.69 3.78
N ALA A 190 -13.28 -9.98 2.94
CA ALA A 190 -12.58 -10.53 1.80
C ALA A 190 -11.13 -10.01 1.79
N ILE A 191 -10.20 -10.85 1.33
CA ILE A 191 -8.78 -10.53 1.19
C ILE A 191 -8.35 -10.83 -0.24
N MET A 192 -7.43 -10.01 -0.77
CA MET A 192 -6.87 -10.15 -2.12
C MET A 192 -5.43 -9.63 -2.16
N ASP A 193 -4.70 -9.96 -3.23
CA ASP A 193 -3.44 -9.29 -3.55
C ASP A 193 -3.70 -7.80 -3.82
N GLN A 194 -2.68 -6.95 -3.67
CA GLN A 194 -2.83 -5.50 -3.84
C GLN A 194 -3.31 -5.07 -5.24
N ASP A 195 -3.23 -5.96 -6.23
CA ASP A 195 -3.67 -5.72 -7.60
C ASP A 195 -5.12 -6.19 -7.89
N GLY A 196 -5.83 -6.67 -6.87
CA GLY A 196 -7.21 -7.15 -6.97
C GLY A 196 -7.34 -8.64 -7.28
N TYR A 197 -6.24 -9.37 -7.40
CA TYR A 197 -6.26 -10.81 -7.73
C TYR A 197 -6.41 -11.70 -6.49
N GLY A 198 -6.91 -12.92 -6.70
CA GLY A 198 -6.90 -13.97 -5.67
C GLY A 198 -7.85 -13.72 -4.51
N VAL A 199 -9.00 -13.10 -4.77
CA VAL A 199 -10.01 -12.81 -3.72
C VAL A 199 -10.42 -14.07 -2.98
N LYS A 200 -10.31 -14.03 -1.65
CA LYS A 200 -10.80 -15.07 -0.73
C LYS A 200 -11.72 -14.44 0.31
N TYR A 201 -12.85 -15.08 0.57
CA TYR A 201 -13.76 -14.68 1.63
C TYR A 201 -13.34 -15.29 2.96
N LEU A 202 -13.25 -14.46 3.99
CA LEU A 202 -12.80 -14.84 5.33
C LEU A 202 -13.98 -15.09 6.30
N THR A 203 -15.17 -14.58 5.97
CA THR A 203 -16.41 -14.77 6.75
C THR A 203 -17.56 -15.22 5.85
N LEU A 204 -18.58 -15.84 6.43
CA LEU A 204 -19.70 -16.42 5.70
C LEU A 204 -20.75 -15.39 5.23
N GLY A 205 -20.82 -14.21 5.90
CA GLY A 205 -21.81 -13.16 5.60
C GLY A 205 -23.16 -13.35 6.32
N ASN A 206 -23.16 -14.14 7.38
CA ASN A 206 -24.35 -14.31 8.25
C ASN A 206 -24.48 -13.16 9.26
N GLU A 207 -23.41 -12.38 9.43
CA GLU A 207 -23.33 -11.27 10.36
C GLU A 207 -22.82 -10.02 9.64
N LEU A 208 -23.26 -8.85 10.09
CA LEU A 208 -22.72 -7.59 9.62
C LEU A 208 -21.26 -7.45 10.10
N VAL A 209 -20.33 -7.30 9.16
CA VAL A 209 -18.92 -7.07 9.43
C VAL A 209 -18.48 -5.71 8.91
N LEU A 210 -17.64 -4.99 9.65
CA LEU A 210 -17.20 -3.63 9.37
C LEU A 210 -15.74 -3.41 9.78
N THR A 211 -15.12 -2.40 9.20
CA THR A 211 -13.84 -1.80 9.60
C THR A 211 -12.70 -2.79 9.85
N PRO A 212 -12.40 -3.73 8.91
CA PRO A 212 -11.26 -4.62 9.08
C PRO A 212 -9.94 -3.83 9.07
N ARG A 213 -8.98 -4.23 9.93
CA ARG A 213 -7.65 -3.60 9.99
C ARG A 213 -6.58 -4.66 10.21
N PHE A 214 -5.53 -4.60 9.40
CA PHE A 214 -4.36 -5.48 9.56
C PHE A 214 -3.55 -5.13 10.79
N SER A 215 -3.00 -6.16 11.42
CA SER A 215 -1.90 -5.99 12.36
C SER A 215 -0.61 -5.67 11.59
N PRO A 216 0.15 -4.65 12.00
CA PRO A 216 1.45 -4.37 11.39
C PRO A 216 2.52 -5.42 11.75
N ALA A 217 2.31 -6.18 12.82
CA ALA A 217 3.30 -7.11 13.39
C ALA A 217 3.00 -8.60 13.15
N SER A 218 1.78 -8.96 12.72
CA SER A 218 1.35 -10.36 12.63
C SER A 218 0.33 -10.60 11.51
N GLN A 219 -0.04 -11.86 11.29
CA GLN A 219 -1.08 -12.24 10.33
C GLN A 219 -2.49 -12.16 10.95
N HIS A 220 -2.71 -11.16 11.80
CA HIS A 220 -4.00 -10.91 12.41
C HIS A 220 -4.70 -9.71 11.79
N VAL A 221 -6.00 -9.77 11.82
CA VAL A 221 -6.92 -8.70 11.43
C VAL A 221 -7.88 -8.46 12.57
N THR A 222 -8.05 -7.22 12.99
CA THR A 222 -9.17 -6.85 13.85
C THR A 222 -10.32 -6.34 13.00
N TYR A 223 -11.54 -6.63 13.40
CA TYR A 223 -12.74 -6.15 12.74
C TYR A 223 -13.90 -6.08 13.74
N MET A 224 -14.93 -5.33 13.37
CA MET A 224 -16.16 -5.28 14.10
C MET A 224 -17.19 -6.21 13.46
N SER A 225 -17.94 -6.96 14.26
CA SER A 225 -19.09 -7.77 13.84
C SER A 225 -20.26 -7.58 14.78
N TYR A 226 -21.47 -7.65 14.18
CA TYR A 226 -22.73 -7.61 14.94
C TYR A 226 -23.21 -9.04 15.19
N PHE A 227 -22.74 -9.63 16.29
CA PHE A 227 -23.24 -10.92 16.74
C PHE A 227 -24.41 -10.72 17.69
N LYS A 228 -25.55 -11.34 17.39
CA LYS A 228 -26.83 -11.17 18.14
C LYS A 228 -27.22 -9.69 18.32
N ASN A 229 -27.03 -8.89 17.27
CA ASN A 229 -27.28 -7.44 17.23
C ASN A 229 -26.45 -6.59 18.21
N LEU A 230 -25.37 -7.13 18.76
CA LEU A 230 -24.41 -6.39 19.57
C LEU A 230 -23.11 -6.21 18.80
N PRO A 231 -22.61 -4.96 18.66
CA PRO A 231 -21.32 -4.71 18.02
C PRO A 231 -20.19 -5.20 18.92
N ARG A 232 -19.30 -6.02 18.37
CA ARG A 232 -18.18 -6.62 19.07
C ARG A 232 -16.92 -6.59 18.22
N VAL A 233 -15.77 -6.48 18.85
CA VAL A 233 -14.46 -6.54 18.18
C VAL A 233 -13.93 -7.96 18.22
N TYR A 234 -13.54 -8.43 17.04
CA TYR A 234 -12.94 -9.74 16.84
C TYR A 234 -11.50 -9.60 16.34
N LEU A 235 -10.70 -10.58 16.71
CA LEU A 235 -9.35 -10.82 16.18
C LEU A 235 -9.40 -12.09 15.31
N LEU A 236 -9.08 -11.96 14.04
CA LEU A 236 -9.04 -13.06 13.08
C LEU A 236 -7.59 -13.33 12.68
N ASN A 237 -7.13 -14.55 12.84
CA ASN A 237 -5.90 -15.03 12.24
C ASN A 237 -6.19 -15.46 10.79
N ILE A 238 -5.60 -14.77 9.80
CA ILE A 238 -5.90 -15.00 8.38
C ILE A 238 -5.31 -16.29 7.82
N GLU A 239 -4.34 -16.90 8.51
CA GLU A 239 -3.72 -18.17 8.08
C GLU A 239 -4.51 -19.39 8.59
N THR A 240 -4.94 -19.33 9.85
CA THR A 240 -5.65 -20.43 10.50
C THR A 240 -7.17 -20.32 10.42
N GLY A 241 -7.70 -19.11 10.17
CA GLY A 241 -9.12 -18.83 10.22
C GLY A 241 -9.70 -18.74 11.64
N LEU A 242 -8.87 -18.87 12.69
CA LEU A 242 -9.32 -18.78 14.08
C LEU A 242 -9.75 -17.34 14.39
N GLN A 243 -10.88 -17.23 15.08
CA GLN A 243 -11.48 -15.98 15.49
C GLN A 243 -11.61 -15.94 17.02
N ASP A 244 -11.10 -14.87 17.62
CA ASP A 244 -11.20 -14.61 19.06
C ASP A 244 -12.02 -13.35 19.29
N LEU A 245 -12.94 -13.40 20.25
CA LEU A 245 -13.62 -12.20 20.76
C LEU A 245 -12.62 -11.40 21.60
N VAL A 246 -12.34 -10.16 21.18
CA VAL A 246 -11.34 -9.31 21.82
C VAL A 246 -11.89 -8.69 23.11
N GLY A 247 -13.16 -8.29 23.10
CA GLY A 247 -13.82 -7.73 24.26
C GLY A 247 -15.33 -7.77 24.14
N ASP A 248 -16.00 -8.01 25.23
CA ASP A 248 -17.45 -7.90 25.40
C ASP A 248 -17.73 -6.63 26.20
N PHE A 249 -17.70 -5.49 25.50
CA PHE A 249 -17.91 -4.18 26.10
C PHE A 249 -19.42 -3.89 26.16
N PRO A 250 -19.92 -3.27 27.23
CA PRO A 250 -21.37 -3.01 27.39
C PRO A 250 -21.91 -1.97 26.40
N GLY A 251 -21.05 -1.14 25.80
CA GLY A 251 -21.43 -0.11 24.83
C GLY A 251 -21.00 -0.45 23.39
N MET A 252 -21.15 0.53 22.49
CA MET A 252 -20.76 0.40 21.09
C MET A 252 -19.27 0.66 20.90
N THR A 253 -18.55 -0.29 20.34
CA THR A 253 -17.12 -0.16 20.01
C THR A 253 -16.93 0.10 18.52
N PHE A 254 -16.08 1.06 18.17
CA PHE A 254 -15.85 1.44 16.78
C PHE A 254 -14.37 1.48 16.42
N ALA A 255 -14.10 1.30 15.12
CA ALA A 255 -12.82 1.53 14.44
C ALA A 255 -11.59 0.95 15.16
N PRO A 256 -11.58 -0.34 15.54
CA PRO A 256 -10.45 -0.96 16.22
C PRO A 256 -9.22 -0.94 15.33
N ARG A 257 -8.04 -0.57 15.88
CA ARG A 257 -6.74 -0.60 15.22
C ARG A 257 -5.67 -1.15 16.14
N PHE A 258 -4.64 -1.75 15.57
CA PHE A 258 -3.49 -2.22 16.34
C PHE A 258 -2.52 -1.08 16.69
N SER A 259 -1.80 -1.25 17.79
CA SER A 259 -0.56 -0.55 18.04
C SER A 259 0.53 -1.01 17.05
N PRO A 260 1.59 -0.20 16.78
CA PRO A 260 2.63 -0.57 15.83
C PRO A 260 3.35 -1.88 16.16
N ASP A 261 3.48 -2.23 17.45
CA ASP A 261 4.07 -3.50 17.92
C ASP A 261 3.09 -4.67 17.90
N GLY A 262 1.81 -4.42 17.57
CA GLY A 262 0.76 -5.43 17.50
C GLY A 262 0.29 -5.98 18.84
N LYS A 263 0.69 -5.39 19.97
CA LYS A 263 0.34 -5.89 21.30
C LYS A 263 -0.94 -5.30 21.89
N LYS A 264 -1.30 -4.10 21.46
CA LYS A 264 -2.51 -3.40 21.92
C LYS A 264 -3.47 -3.18 20.75
N ILE A 265 -4.76 -3.05 21.10
CA ILE A 265 -5.81 -2.53 20.21
C ILE A 265 -6.27 -1.20 20.77
N ILE A 266 -6.33 -0.18 19.93
CA ILE A 266 -6.95 1.10 20.22
C ILE A 266 -8.31 1.16 19.54
N MET A 267 -9.31 1.72 20.18
CA MET A 267 -10.69 1.76 19.70
C MET A 267 -11.45 2.93 20.31
N SER A 268 -12.55 3.29 19.69
CA SER A 268 -13.53 4.20 20.29
C SER A 268 -14.63 3.38 20.96
N PHE A 269 -15.02 3.79 22.13
CA PHE A 269 -16.08 3.13 22.89
C PHE A 269 -17.13 4.15 23.30
N ALA A 270 -18.39 3.90 22.91
CA ALA A 270 -19.52 4.77 23.21
C ALA A 270 -20.34 4.22 24.37
N GLU A 271 -20.48 5.03 25.42
CA GLU A 271 -21.26 4.75 26.61
C GLU A 271 -22.06 6.00 26.99
N GLU A 272 -23.34 5.81 27.38
CA GLU A 272 -24.22 6.88 27.84
C GLU A 272 -24.32 8.13 26.95
N GLY A 273 -24.15 7.93 25.62
CA GLY A 273 -24.26 9.02 24.64
C GLY A 273 -22.97 9.80 24.41
N ASN A 274 -21.87 9.44 25.09
CA ASN A 274 -20.52 9.94 24.81
C ASN A 274 -19.66 8.85 24.16
N SER A 275 -18.56 9.26 23.50
CA SER A 275 -17.58 8.34 22.93
C SER A 275 -16.16 8.79 23.26
N ASP A 276 -15.41 7.92 23.89
CA ASP A 276 -14.02 8.12 24.27
C ASP A 276 -13.08 7.09 23.63
N ILE A 277 -11.79 7.37 23.67
CA ILE A 277 -10.76 6.50 23.13
C ILE A 277 -10.19 5.62 24.24
N TYR A 278 -10.12 4.34 23.95
CA TYR A 278 -9.58 3.32 24.84
C TYR A 278 -8.49 2.51 24.15
N THR A 279 -7.56 2.01 24.94
CA THR A 279 -6.59 1.00 24.50
C THR A 279 -6.77 -0.26 25.33
N MET A 280 -6.49 -1.42 24.72
CA MET A 280 -6.55 -2.71 25.38
C MET A 280 -5.33 -3.54 25.02
N ASP A 281 -4.68 -4.12 26.02
CA ASP A 281 -3.65 -5.13 25.81
C ASP A 281 -4.28 -6.45 25.35
N ILE A 282 -3.83 -7.00 24.23
CA ILE A 282 -4.45 -8.18 23.61
C ILE A 282 -4.27 -9.42 24.48
N LYS A 283 -3.14 -9.54 25.17
CA LYS A 283 -2.80 -10.71 25.99
C LYS A 283 -3.47 -10.70 27.35
N THR A 284 -3.38 -9.57 28.07
CA THR A 284 -3.89 -9.42 29.43
C THR A 284 -5.35 -9.01 29.48
N ARG A 285 -5.90 -8.47 28.38
CA ARG A 285 -7.27 -7.89 28.27
C ARG A 285 -7.48 -6.67 29.16
N VAL A 286 -6.43 -6.09 29.70
CA VAL A 286 -6.51 -4.84 30.48
C VAL A 286 -6.88 -3.70 29.54
N VAL A 287 -7.91 -2.94 29.92
CA VAL A 287 -8.43 -1.78 29.18
C VAL A 287 -8.07 -0.52 29.92
N GLU A 288 -7.58 0.48 29.19
CA GLU A 288 -7.22 1.81 29.70
C GLU A 288 -7.98 2.87 28.92
N LYS A 289 -8.65 3.79 29.61
CA LYS A 289 -9.30 4.96 29.02
C LYS A 289 -8.24 6.02 28.74
N LEU A 290 -8.14 6.52 27.49
CA LEU A 290 -7.15 7.52 27.08
C LEU A 290 -7.72 8.92 26.98
N THR A 291 -9.01 9.08 26.66
CA THR A 291 -9.70 10.38 26.70
C THR A 291 -10.86 10.33 27.66
N ASP A 292 -11.12 11.47 28.33
CA ASP A 292 -12.24 11.67 29.26
C ASP A 292 -12.75 13.10 29.04
N HIS A 293 -13.61 13.27 28.06
CA HIS A 293 -14.12 14.56 27.65
C HIS A 293 -15.60 14.44 27.22
N PRO A 294 -16.47 15.43 27.46
CA PRO A 294 -17.87 15.36 27.05
C PRO A 294 -18.10 15.39 25.53
N SER A 295 -17.06 15.52 24.74
CA SER A 295 -17.08 15.49 23.28
C SER A 295 -16.88 14.08 22.74
N ILE A 296 -17.37 13.86 21.54
CA ILE A 296 -17.27 12.57 20.83
C ILE A 296 -15.86 12.39 20.24
N ASP A 297 -15.06 11.55 20.86
CA ASP A 297 -13.71 11.17 20.40
C ASP A 297 -13.76 9.83 19.67
N THR A 298 -13.32 9.81 18.38
CA THR A 298 -13.44 8.60 17.54
C THR A 298 -12.27 8.39 16.58
N SER A 299 -12.24 7.21 15.95
CA SER A 299 -11.34 6.86 14.85
C SER A 299 -9.85 7.02 15.17
N PRO A 300 -9.36 6.48 16.29
CA PRO A 300 -7.96 6.63 16.67
C PRO A 300 -6.99 5.90 15.74
N SER A 301 -5.79 6.46 15.56
CA SER A 301 -4.70 5.88 14.77
C SER A 301 -3.35 6.21 15.40
N TYR A 302 -2.57 5.18 15.74
CA TYR A 302 -1.20 5.37 16.24
C TYR A 302 -0.26 5.94 15.17
N SER A 303 0.72 6.74 15.60
CA SER A 303 1.94 6.99 14.83
C SER A 303 2.76 5.70 14.69
N PRO A 304 3.58 5.54 13.63
CA PRO A 304 4.30 4.30 13.40
C PRO A 304 5.36 3.97 14.46
N ASP A 305 5.83 4.97 15.22
CA ASP A 305 6.72 4.80 16.37
C ASP A 305 5.97 4.55 17.69
N GLY A 306 4.62 4.60 17.67
CA GLY A 306 3.78 4.42 18.84
C GLY A 306 3.76 5.55 19.85
N SER A 307 4.38 6.70 19.56
CA SER A 307 4.51 7.82 20.50
C SER A 307 3.27 8.68 20.57
N TYR A 308 2.50 8.76 19.47
CA TYR A 308 1.33 9.61 19.34
C TYR A 308 0.12 8.84 18.80
N ILE A 309 -1.06 9.44 19.01
CA ILE A 309 -2.34 8.99 18.48
C ILE A 309 -3.00 10.18 17.81
N ALA A 310 -3.42 10.01 16.54
CA ALA A 310 -4.33 10.92 15.85
C ALA A 310 -5.76 10.42 16.02
N PHE A 311 -6.71 11.31 16.23
CA PHE A 311 -8.11 10.96 16.43
C PHE A 311 -9.04 12.08 16.00
N ASN A 312 -10.30 11.78 15.85
CA ASN A 312 -11.35 12.71 15.51
C ASN A 312 -12.09 13.17 16.77
N SER A 313 -12.37 14.46 16.90
CA SER A 313 -13.11 15.02 18.05
C SER A 313 -13.94 16.23 17.62
N ASP A 314 -15.10 16.40 18.24
CA ASP A 314 -15.97 17.58 18.06
C ASP A 314 -15.83 18.62 19.20
N ARG A 315 -14.80 18.50 20.05
CA ARG A 315 -14.55 19.42 21.20
C ARG A 315 -14.37 20.90 20.84
N SER A 316 -14.18 21.21 19.55
CA SER A 316 -14.15 22.59 19.03
C SER A 316 -15.47 23.01 18.39
N GLY A 317 -16.57 22.31 18.65
CA GLY A 317 -17.92 22.58 18.14
C GLY A 317 -18.29 21.77 16.89
N PHE A 318 -17.32 21.23 16.17
CA PHE A 318 -17.50 20.34 15.01
C PHE A 318 -16.29 19.45 14.81
N GLN A 319 -16.45 18.38 14.05
CA GLN A 319 -15.45 17.33 13.89
C GLN A 319 -14.15 17.84 13.28
N GLN A 320 -13.06 17.67 14.02
CA GLN A 320 -11.70 18.04 13.67
C GLN A 320 -10.72 16.93 14.03
N ILE A 321 -9.49 16.98 13.47
CA ILE A 321 -8.43 16.05 13.81
C ILE A 321 -7.60 16.63 14.96
N TYR A 322 -7.36 15.77 15.93
CA TYR A 322 -6.51 16.02 17.10
C TYR A 322 -5.39 15.00 17.15
N THR A 323 -4.32 15.35 17.82
CA THR A 323 -3.26 14.42 18.23
C THR A 323 -3.09 14.47 19.76
N MET A 324 -2.67 13.35 20.34
CA MET A 324 -2.28 13.23 21.73
C MET A 324 -1.07 12.30 21.85
N LYS A 325 -0.36 12.30 22.98
CA LYS A 325 0.60 11.27 23.29
C LYS A 325 -0.10 9.91 23.48
N SER A 326 0.63 8.82 23.32
CA SER A 326 0.07 7.46 23.49
C SER A 326 -0.46 7.15 24.89
N ASP A 327 -0.09 7.96 25.90
CA ASP A 327 -0.62 7.92 27.27
C ASP A 327 -1.89 8.77 27.47
N GLY A 328 -2.47 9.36 26.41
CA GLY A 328 -3.66 10.21 26.47
C GLY A 328 -3.37 11.68 26.78
N THR A 329 -2.13 12.08 27.11
CA THR A 329 -1.77 13.45 27.47
C THR A 329 -1.49 14.31 26.23
N ASN A 330 -1.41 15.63 26.44
CA ASN A 330 -1.01 16.61 25.44
C ASN A 330 -1.92 16.64 24.18
N VAL A 331 -3.23 16.64 24.41
CA VAL A 331 -4.24 16.73 23.34
C VAL A 331 -4.14 18.07 22.62
N LYS A 332 -3.97 18.04 21.30
CA LYS A 332 -3.84 19.23 20.44
C LYS A 332 -4.66 19.07 19.16
N ARG A 333 -5.40 20.10 18.79
CA ARG A 333 -6.02 20.20 17.46
C ARG A 333 -4.96 20.46 16.40
N ILE A 334 -5.06 19.76 15.26
CA ILE A 334 -4.14 19.90 14.12
C ILE A 334 -4.84 20.28 12.81
N SER A 335 -6.17 20.15 12.70
CA SER A 335 -6.91 20.61 11.53
C SER A 335 -7.63 21.94 11.82
N PHE A 336 -7.47 22.94 10.94
CA PHE A 336 -7.99 24.28 11.11
C PHE A 336 -8.78 24.81 9.90
N GLY A 337 -8.84 24.02 8.81
CA GLY A 337 -9.60 24.38 7.60
C GLY A 337 -11.11 24.31 7.82
N GLU A 338 -11.86 24.88 6.86
CA GLU A 338 -13.32 24.77 6.83
C GLU A 338 -13.76 23.31 6.55
N GLY A 339 -14.96 22.94 7.03
CA GLY A 339 -15.55 21.62 6.85
C GLY A 339 -15.31 20.67 8.02
N LEU A 340 -15.81 19.44 7.87
CA LEU A 340 -15.70 18.37 8.87
C LEU A 340 -14.57 17.44 8.47
N TYR A 341 -13.71 17.11 9.43
CA TYR A 341 -12.60 16.18 9.24
C TYR A 341 -12.89 14.89 9.99
N GLY A 342 -12.55 13.74 9.40
CA GLY A 342 -12.78 12.44 10.01
C GLY A 342 -11.77 11.39 9.58
N THR A 343 -11.85 10.23 10.20
CA THR A 343 -11.07 9.01 9.87
C THR A 343 -9.57 9.24 9.66
N PRO A 344 -8.86 9.91 10.60
CA PRO A 344 -7.42 10.12 10.45
C PRO A 344 -6.66 8.80 10.45
N VAL A 345 -5.66 8.67 9.56
CA VAL A 345 -4.79 7.50 9.49
C VAL A 345 -3.34 7.96 9.32
N TRP A 346 -2.51 7.64 10.30
CA TRP A 346 -1.10 7.97 10.26
C TRP A 346 -0.36 7.20 9.17
N SER A 347 0.48 7.88 8.41
CA SER A 347 1.36 7.28 7.39
C SER A 347 2.38 6.34 8.05
N PRO A 348 2.69 5.18 7.45
CA PRO A 348 3.78 4.32 7.94
C PRO A 348 5.16 4.99 7.91
N ARG A 349 5.31 6.13 7.24
CA ARG A 349 6.52 6.96 7.27
C ARG A 349 6.58 7.89 8.49
N GLY A 350 5.45 8.16 9.15
CA GLY A 350 5.36 9.07 10.29
C GLY A 350 5.24 10.55 9.94
N ASP A 351 5.37 10.92 8.70
CA ASP A 351 5.42 12.31 8.21
C ASP A 351 4.05 12.93 7.96
N LEU A 352 3.06 12.10 7.59
CA LEU A 352 1.73 12.54 7.16
C LEU A 352 0.61 11.82 7.89
N ILE A 353 -0.55 12.48 7.93
CA ILE A 353 -1.83 11.90 8.34
C ILE A 353 -2.78 12.04 7.16
N ALA A 354 -3.34 10.92 6.68
CA ALA A 354 -4.43 10.92 5.72
C ALA A 354 -5.76 11.09 6.47
N PHE A 355 -6.74 11.70 5.81
CA PHE A 355 -8.05 11.97 6.42
C PHE A 355 -9.15 12.01 5.36
N THR A 356 -10.39 11.84 5.81
CA THR A 356 -11.60 12.19 5.06
C THR A 356 -12.02 13.61 5.45
N LYS A 357 -12.46 14.41 4.49
CA LYS A 357 -13.00 15.75 4.73
C LYS A 357 -14.35 15.92 4.02
N LEU A 358 -15.35 16.39 4.72
CA LEU A 358 -16.62 16.84 4.14
C LEU A 358 -16.63 18.38 4.09
N TYR A 359 -16.68 18.92 2.88
CA TYR A 359 -16.74 20.37 2.64
C TYR A 359 -17.62 20.69 1.44
N LYS A 360 -18.52 21.66 1.60
CA LYS A 360 -19.51 22.05 0.55
C LYS A 360 -20.25 20.86 -0.10
N ASN A 361 -20.74 19.95 0.75
CA ASN A 361 -21.45 18.72 0.35
C ASN A 361 -20.66 17.77 -0.55
N LYS A 362 -19.33 17.82 -0.49
CA LYS A 362 -18.43 16.90 -1.18
C LYS A 362 -17.45 16.29 -0.21
N PHE A 363 -17.10 15.06 -0.49
CA PHE A 363 -16.10 14.32 0.28
C PHE A 363 -14.75 14.38 -0.42
N TYR A 364 -13.70 14.51 0.38
CA TYR A 364 -12.32 14.56 -0.05
C TYR A 364 -11.49 13.54 0.72
N ILE A 365 -10.55 12.90 0.05
CA ILE A 365 -9.41 12.27 0.71
C ILE A 365 -8.27 13.29 0.67
N GLY A 366 -7.72 13.60 1.84
CA GLY A 366 -6.64 14.57 1.99
C GLY A 366 -5.50 14.02 2.83
N VAL A 367 -4.40 14.76 2.84
CA VAL A 367 -3.23 14.52 3.69
C VAL A 367 -2.75 15.84 4.29
N MET A 368 -2.19 15.77 5.51
CA MET A 368 -1.51 16.88 6.18
C MET A 368 -0.30 16.35 6.93
N ARG A 369 0.64 17.22 7.29
CA ARG A 369 1.72 16.83 8.20
C ARG A 369 1.18 16.56 9.60
N SER A 370 1.96 15.86 10.42
CA SER A 370 1.58 15.52 11.80
C SER A 370 1.36 16.74 12.71
N ASP A 371 1.88 17.92 12.33
CA ASP A 371 1.64 19.20 12.99
C ASP A 371 0.42 19.94 12.43
N GLY A 372 -0.27 19.40 11.43
CA GLY A 372 -1.41 19.99 10.75
C GLY A 372 -1.07 20.89 9.56
N SER A 373 0.21 21.19 9.33
CA SER A 373 0.63 22.03 8.21
C SER A 373 0.58 21.27 6.88
N GLY A 374 0.55 22.01 5.76
CA GLY A 374 0.65 21.45 4.43
C GLY A 374 -0.54 20.60 4.04
N GLU A 375 -1.74 20.94 4.50
CA GLU A 375 -2.98 20.27 4.05
C GLU A 375 -3.10 20.27 2.53
N ARG A 376 -3.36 19.10 1.95
CA ARG A 376 -3.65 18.93 0.53
C ARG A 376 -4.82 17.98 0.37
N LEU A 377 -5.78 18.36 -0.46
CA LEU A 377 -6.88 17.50 -0.88
C LEU A 377 -6.46 16.79 -2.17
N LEU A 378 -6.43 15.47 -2.14
CA LEU A 378 -5.93 14.63 -3.23
C LEU A 378 -7.03 14.31 -4.24
N THR A 379 -8.27 14.13 -3.77
CA THR A 379 -9.41 13.71 -4.61
C THR A 379 -10.71 14.27 -4.06
N GLU A 380 -11.69 14.47 -4.94
CA GLU A 380 -13.04 14.98 -4.64
C GLU A 380 -14.09 14.00 -5.20
N ASN A 381 -15.15 13.71 -4.44
CA ASN A 381 -16.26 12.90 -4.93
C ASN A 381 -17.56 13.18 -4.15
N TYR A 382 -18.67 12.60 -4.64
CA TYR A 382 -19.97 12.59 -3.95
C TYR A 382 -19.88 11.96 -2.55
N TYR A 383 -19.30 10.76 -2.45
CA TYR A 383 -19.00 10.08 -1.21
C TYR A 383 -17.72 9.26 -1.36
N GLN A 384 -16.78 9.46 -0.46
CA GLN A 384 -15.55 8.66 -0.37
C GLN A 384 -15.00 8.74 1.05
N GLU A 385 -14.46 7.62 1.55
CA GLU A 385 -14.06 7.50 2.94
C GLU A 385 -13.03 6.38 3.18
N ALA A 386 -12.62 6.24 4.44
CA ALA A 386 -11.76 5.20 4.99
C ALA A 386 -10.41 5.05 4.26
N PRO A 387 -9.58 6.09 4.23
CA PRO A 387 -8.25 5.98 3.65
C PRO A 387 -7.40 4.96 4.42
N SER A 388 -6.59 4.21 3.67
CA SER A 388 -5.58 3.30 4.22
C SER A 388 -4.31 3.40 3.39
N TRP A 389 -3.16 3.44 4.05
CA TRP A 389 -1.86 3.58 3.39
C TRP A 389 -1.33 2.25 2.88
N ALA A 390 -0.73 2.26 1.70
CA ALA A 390 0.21 1.23 1.27
C ALA A 390 1.43 1.21 2.20
N PRO A 391 2.14 0.07 2.34
CA PRO A 391 3.22 -0.08 3.33
C PRO A 391 4.40 0.89 3.15
N ASN A 392 4.58 1.45 1.96
CA ASN A 392 5.60 2.45 1.71
C ASN A 392 5.15 3.91 1.97
N GLY A 393 3.90 4.14 2.38
CA GLY A 393 3.37 5.47 2.68
C GLY A 393 3.24 6.39 1.46
N ARG A 394 3.19 5.84 0.24
CA ARG A 394 3.06 6.61 -1.00
C ARG A 394 1.68 6.54 -1.63
N VAL A 395 1.03 5.40 -1.56
CA VAL A 395 -0.28 5.17 -2.17
C VAL A 395 -1.33 5.04 -1.08
N LEU A 396 -2.48 5.66 -1.30
CA LEU A 396 -3.67 5.51 -0.47
C LEU A 396 -4.69 4.65 -1.22
N ILE A 397 -5.38 3.76 -0.48
CA ILE A 397 -6.61 3.10 -0.90
C ILE A 397 -7.76 3.65 -0.07
N PHE A 398 -8.92 3.78 -0.69
CA PHE A 398 -10.16 4.25 -0.07
C PHE A 398 -11.35 3.69 -0.85
N TYR A 399 -12.57 3.89 -0.37
CA TYR A 399 -13.74 3.50 -1.16
C TYR A 399 -14.58 4.73 -1.54
N ARG A 400 -15.35 4.56 -2.63
CA ARG A 400 -16.32 5.52 -3.13
C ARG A 400 -17.66 4.85 -3.30
N GLU A 401 -18.74 5.57 -2.98
CA GLU A 401 -20.09 5.18 -3.31
C GLU A 401 -20.64 6.03 -4.46
N THR A 402 -21.42 5.41 -5.31
CA THR A 402 -22.21 6.13 -6.31
C THR A 402 -23.51 6.63 -5.68
N PRO A 403 -24.07 7.79 -6.12
CA PRO A 403 -25.39 8.23 -5.68
C PRO A 403 -26.44 7.15 -5.94
N THR A 404 -27.42 7.07 -5.05
CA THR A 404 -28.61 6.24 -5.23
C THR A 404 -29.68 7.10 -5.90
N ASP A 405 -30.28 6.62 -7.00
CA ASP A 405 -31.38 7.31 -7.66
C ASP A 405 -32.72 7.17 -6.87
N SER A 406 -33.76 7.91 -7.27
CA SER A 406 -35.07 7.86 -6.63
C SER A 406 -35.77 6.49 -6.71
N GLY A 407 -35.29 5.60 -7.59
CA GLY A 407 -35.74 4.21 -7.72
C GLY A 407 -34.93 3.23 -6.88
N GLY A 408 -33.99 3.70 -6.04
CA GLY A 408 -33.13 2.85 -5.20
C GLY A 408 -32.01 2.17 -5.96
N ARG A 409 -31.74 2.51 -7.23
CA ARG A 409 -30.63 2.00 -8.03
C ARG A 409 -29.37 2.84 -7.80
N GLY A 410 -28.20 2.25 -7.93
CA GLY A 410 -26.93 2.88 -7.55
C GLY A 410 -26.54 2.56 -6.11
N GLY A 411 -25.76 3.41 -5.47
CA GLY A 411 -25.25 3.21 -4.11
C GLY A 411 -24.23 2.07 -4.01
N GLY A 412 -23.64 1.64 -5.14
CA GLY A 412 -22.56 0.65 -5.15
C GLY A 412 -21.24 1.26 -4.69
N ALA A 413 -20.52 0.54 -3.85
CA ALA A 413 -19.22 0.94 -3.35
C ALA A 413 -18.08 0.28 -4.14
N LYS A 414 -17.02 1.04 -4.46
CA LYS A 414 -15.84 0.56 -5.18
C LYS A 414 -14.56 1.04 -4.52
N LEU A 415 -13.51 0.22 -4.59
CA LEU A 415 -12.19 0.58 -4.08
C LEU A 415 -11.42 1.38 -5.13
N TRP A 416 -10.77 2.42 -4.65
CA TRP A 416 -9.92 3.30 -5.45
C TRP A 416 -8.58 3.48 -4.77
N SER A 417 -7.54 3.68 -5.57
CA SER A 417 -6.22 4.07 -5.06
C SER A 417 -5.75 5.35 -5.72
N ILE A 418 -4.95 6.14 -4.99
CA ILE A 418 -4.34 7.37 -5.48
C ILE A 418 -2.92 7.51 -4.94
N ASP A 419 -2.02 8.05 -5.76
CA ASP A 419 -0.68 8.41 -5.32
C ASP A 419 -0.72 9.65 -4.42
N LEU A 420 0.21 9.75 -3.47
CA LEU A 420 0.39 10.88 -2.57
C LEU A 420 0.49 12.24 -3.28
N THR A 421 0.92 12.27 -4.53
CA THR A 421 0.97 13.47 -5.36
C THR A 421 -0.41 13.97 -5.83
N GLY A 422 -1.47 13.18 -5.67
CA GLY A 422 -2.82 13.45 -6.20
C GLY A 422 -3.02 12.97 -7.64
N TYR A 423 -2.01 12.31 -8.22
CA TYR A 423 -2.07 11.71 -9.56
C TYR A 423 -2.25 10.19 -9.48
N ASN A 424 -2.39 9.58 -10.66
CA ASN A 424 -2.46 8.13 -10.81
C ASN A 424 -3.61 7.49 -10.02
N GLU A 425 -4.77 8.18 -10.01
CA GLU A 425 -5.99 7.63 -9.42
C GLU A 425 -6.50 6.43 -10.23
N ARG A 426 -6.83 5.33 -9.54
CA ARG A 426 -7.22 4.07 -10.19
C ARG A 426 -8.31 3.32 -9.44
N LEU A 427 -9.21 2.72 -10.21
CA LEU A 427 -10.14 1.72 -9.72
C LEU A 427 -9.40 0.40 -9.44
N ILE A 428 -9.61 -0.16 -8.25
CA ILE A 428 -9.19 -1.52 -7.92
C ILE A 428 -10.38 -2.45 -8.15
N GLN A 429 -10.21 -3.40 -9.07
CA GLN A 429 -11.27 -4.32 -9.45
C GLN A 429 -11.58 -5.29 -8.32
N THR A 430 -12.86 -5.42 -7.99
CA THR A 430 -13.39 -6.38 -7.03
C THR A 430 -14.58 -7.11 -7.65
N PRO A 431 -14.82 -8.40 -7.31
CA PRO A 431 -15.94 -9.15 -7.88
C PRO A 431 -17.32 -8.60 -7.51
N THR A 432 -17.40 -7.88 -6.40
CA THR A 432 -18.63 -7.33 -5.82
C THR A 432 -18.42 -5.86 -5.47
N ASP A 433 -19.45 -5.21 -4.93
CA ASP A 433 -19.25 -3.95 -4.22
C ASP A 433 -18.27 -4.14 -3.05
N ALA A 434 -17.52 -3.10 -2.71
CA ALA A 434 -16.43 -3.17 -1.74
C ALA A 434 -16.27 -1.86 -0.98
N SER A 435 -16.19 -1.96 0.35
CA SER A 435 -15.99 -0.83 1.27
C SER A 435 -14.92 -1.13 2.33
N ASP A 436 -14.59 -0.14 3.16
CA ASP A 436 -13.71 -0.24 4.33
C ASP A 436 -12.36 -0.93 4.06
N PRO A 437 -11.58 -0.54 3.07
CA PRO A 437 -10.32 -1.21 2.76
C PRO A 437 -9.28 -0.99 3.86
N SER A 438 -8.42 -2.00 4.04
CA SER A 438 -7.19 -1.89 4.83
C SER A 438 -6.05 -2.55 4.08
N TRP A 439 -4.94 -1.85 3.96
CA TRP A 439 -3.73 -2.34 3.31
C TRP A 439 -2.80 -3.00 4.35
N SER A 440 -2.23 -4.16 4.03
CA SER A 440 -1.28 -4.84 4.91
C SER A 440 0.10 -4.21 4.86
N GLY A 441 0.97 -4.56 5.81
CA GLY A 441 2.41 -4.44 5.63
C GLY A 441 2.92 -5.35 4.51
N LEU A 442 4.21 -5.24 4.17
CA LEU A 442 4.87 -6.16 3.24
C LEU A 442 4.88 -7.58 3.83
N LEU A 443 4.64 -8.58 2.98
CA LEU A 443 4.67 -10.00 3.35
C LEU A 443 6.10 -10.56 3.39
N SER A 444 7.01 -9.96 2.65
CA SER A 444 8.44 -10.31 2.57
C SER A 444 9.24 -9.63 3.67
N GLY A 445 9.11 -10.06 4.87
CA GLY A 445 9.84 -9.49 6.02
C GLY A 445 9.88 -10.42 7.21
N LYS A 446 9.46 -11.66 7.02
CA LYS A 446 9.43 -12.70 8.06
C LYS A 446 10.20 -13.92 7.63
#